data_bb6c1203a48522f2db6dc0ca9a57457c
#
_entry.id   bb6c1203a48522f2db6dc0ca9a57457c
#
_cell.length_a   1.000
_cell.length_b   1.000
_cell.length_c   1.000
_cell.angle_alpha   90.00
_cell.angle_beta   90.00
_cell.angle_gamma   90.00
#
_symmetry.space_group_name_H-M   'P 1'
#
loop_
_entity.id
_entity.type
_entity.pdbx_description
1 polymer ?
#
loop_
_entity_poly.entity_id
_entity_poly.type
_entity_poly.pdbx_seq_one_letter_code
_entity_poly.pdbx_strand_id
1 'polypeptide(L)'
;MPDPADPKPRTGHEVIQDYLKTLDGSPGVYRMLNAASEVLYVGKARNLKARVSNYARPSGHSGRIARMIFETAAMMFLTTRTELEALLLEQNLIKQLKPRYNVLLRDDKSFPNILISAEHPYPQIKKHRGKKSEKGAYFGPFASAGAVNRTLNQLQKVFLLRNCSDSMFETRTRPCLQFQIKRCSAPCVGKITPEGYATLVDDAKRFLEGKSTSVQADLAKAMTEASDAMEFERAAALRDRIKSLTQVQQTQGINPQGVAEADVVALHLEHGQACVQVFFIRANQSWGNRDFYPKTGAGAEAPEIMEAFLTQFYDDKDPPRLILLSHPVENPDLVTEALTARANRKVELAVPQRGEKAELVENATRNARESLARRMAESTTQNKLLTGLAEAFDLDAPPQRIEVYDNSHIQGTNAVGGMIVAGADGFLKSQYRKFNIKSEAGANSDDFGMMKEVLTRRFERLLKEDPDRKTDMWPDLLLIDGGAGQVSAVAEIMSELGVEDIPMVGVAKGIDRDAGKEEFHRPGERPFALQRNDPVLYFIQRLRDEAHRWAIGAHRAKRAKAVSLTPLDDIPGIGATRKRALLQHFGSAKAVARAGVEDLQAVDGISQAMAKTIADYFSAKG
;
A
#
# COMPACT_ATOMS: atom_id res chain seq x y z
N MET A 1 4.79 19.51 -63.97
CA MET A 1 3.99 20.15 -62.94
C MET A 1 4.60 19.74 -61.61
N PRO A 2 5.04 20.65 -60.78
CA PRO A 2 5.54 20.28 -59.47
C PRO A 2 4.36 19.85 -58.58
N ASP A 3 4.56 18.75 -57.85
CA ASP A 3 3.70 18.15 -56.83
C ASP A 3 3.27 19.22 -55.79
N PRO A 4 2.02 19.25 -55.31
CA PRO A 4 1.61 20.20 -54.27
C PRO A 4 2.37 19.82 -52.99
N ALA A 5 3.22 20.74 -52.55
CA ALA A 5 4.04 20.62 -51.36
C ALA A 5 3.16 20.20 -50.15
N ASP A 6 3.49 19.07 -49.54
CA ASP A 6 2.97 18.67 -48.23
C ASP A 6 3.06 19.86 -47.25
N PRO A 7 1.97 20.27 -46.60
CA PRO A 7 1.99 21.41 -45.70
C PRO A 7 3.01 21.13 -44.59
N LYS A 8 4.00 22.01 -44.46
CA LYS A 8 4.98 21.93 -43.35
C LYS A 8 4.25 21.68 -42.03
N PRO A 9 4.69 20.75 -41.23
CA PRO A 9 4.04 20.50 -39.93
C PRO A 9 4.05 21.81 -39.14
N ARG A 10 2.85 22.25 -38.74
CA ARG A 10 2.68 23.45 -37.93
C ARG A 10 3.44 23.32 -36.61
N THR A 11 4.14 24.35 -36.21
CA THR A 11 4.80 24.40 -34.91
C THR A 11 3.76 24.50 -33.79
N GLY A 12 4.05 23.99 -32.61
CA GLY A 12 3.12 24.07 -31.49
C GLY A 12 2.68 25.50 -31.13
N HIS A 13 3.55 26.51 -31.33
CA HIS A 13 3.21 27.93 -31.18
C HIS A 13 2.12 28.37 -32.14
N GLU A 14 2.20 27.99 -33.39
CA GLU A 14 1.19 28.35 -34.42
C GLU A 14 -0.17 27.71 -34.09
N VAL A 15 -0.16 26.47 -33.62
CA VAL A 15 -1.36 25.77 -33.15
C VAL A 15 -2.00 26.52 -31.99
N ILE A 16 -1.23 26.92 -30.98
CA ILE A 16 -1.73 27.65 -29.81
C ILE A 16 -2.28 29.03 -30.21
N GLN A 17 -1.62 29.75 -31.15
CA GLN A 17 -2.09 31.04 -31.66
C GLN A 17 -3.45 30.94 -32.35
N ASP A 18 -3.70 29.86 -33.08
CA ASP A 18 -4.98 29.66 -33.74
C ASP A 18 -6.12 29.48 -32.74
N TYR A 19 -5.89 28.69 -31.67
CA TYR A 19 -6.88 28.51 -30.60
C TYR A 19 -7.17 29.79 -29.81
N LEU A 20 -6.19 30.70 -29.65
CA LEU A 20 -6.39 31.99 -28.97
C LEU A 20 -7.44 32.90 -29.63
N LYS A 21 -7.68 32.72 -30.92
CA LYS A 21 -8.69 33.51 -31.68
C LYS A 21 -10.12 33.18 -31.22
N THR A 22 -10.35 31.99 -30.71
CA THR A 22 -11.67 31.48 -30.33
C THR A 22 -11.90 31.47 -28.81
N LEU A 23 -10.85 31.69 -28.01
CA LEU A 23 -10.93 31.65 -26.55
C LEU A 23 -11.49 32.94 -25.97
N ASP A 24 -12.36 32.80 -24.99
CA ASP A 24 -12.85 33.87 -24.12
C ASP A 24 -12.08 33.95 -22.79
N GLY A 25 -12.49 34.87 -21.91
CA GLY A 25 -11.90 35.06 -20.58
C GLY A 25 -12.49 34.20 -19.48
N SER A 26 -13.27 33.17 -19.78
CA SER A 26 -13.90 32.29 -18.78
C SER A 26 -12.88 31.49 -18.00
N PRO A 27 -13.17 31.15 -16.74
CA PRO A 27 -12.38 30.13 -16.01
C PRO A 27 -12.60 28.74 -16.61
N GLY A 28 -11.59 27.89 -16.53
CA GLY A 28 -11.70 26.55 -17.06
C GLY A 28 -10.40 25.76 -17.07
N VAL A 29 -10.44 24.61 -17.73
CA VAL A 29 -9.33 23.68 -17.89
C VAL A 29 -9.00 23.53 -19.37
N TYR A 30 -7.72 23.52 -19.69
CA TYR A 30 -7.20 23.24 -21.02
C TYR A 30 -6.33 21.99 -21.01
N ARG A 31 -6.31 21.27 -22.13
CA ARG A 31 -5.46 20.10 -22.37
C ARG A 31 -4.65 20.34 -23.63
N MET A 32 -3.36 20.03 -23.58
CA MET A 32 -2.46 20.00 -24.71
C MET A 32 -2.26 18.57 -25.16
N LEU A 33 -2.39 18.30 -26.46
CA LEU A 33 -2.32 16.98 -27.05
C LEU A 33 -1.22 16.96 -28.12
N ASN A 34 -0.54 15.80 -28.27
CA ASN A 34 0.40 15.56 -29.36
C ASN A 34 -0.32 15.11 -30.65
N ALA A 35 0.45 14.85 -31.70
CA ALA A 35 -0.08 14.40 -33.00
C ALA A 35 -0.80 13.02 -32.92
N ALA A 36 -0.47 12.20 -31.92
CA ALA A 36 -1.15 10.93 -31.66
C ALA A 36 -2.41 11.08 -30.77
N SER A 37 -2.86 12.31 -30.51
CA SER A 37 -3.98 12.63 -29.60
C SER A 37 -3.76 12.24 -28.13
N GLU A 38 -2.53 12.00 -27.71
CA GLU A 38 -2.21 11.76 -26.30
C GLU A 38 -2.13 13.09 -25.55
N VAL A 39 -2.65 13.12 -24.33
CA VAL A 39 -2.65 14.31 -23.48
C VAL A 39 -1.26 14.52 -22.88
N LEU A 40 -0.61 15.59 -23.30
CA LEU A 40 0.70 16.01 -22.82
C LEU A 40 0.63 16.72 -21.46
N TYR A 41 -0.37 17.60 -21.32
CA TYR A 41 -0.52 18.47 -20.16
C TYR A 41 -1.99 18.83 -19.93
N VAL A 42 -2.37 18.98 -18.67
CA VAL A 42 -3.65 19.53 -18.22
C VAL A 42 -3.34 20.73 -17.33
N GLY A 43 -4.00 21.85 -17.56
CA GLY A 43 -3.83 23.04 -16.74
C GLY A 43 -5.14 23.79 -16.51
N LYS A 44 -5.28 24.38 -15.32
CA LYS A 44 -6.39 25.29 -14.98
C LYS A 44 -6.09 26.72 -15.35
N ALA A 45 -7.13 27.52 -15.49
CA ALA A 45 -7.02 28.95 -15.64
C ALA A 45 -8.22 29.66 -15.03
N ARG A 46 -7.97 30.79 -14.36
CA ARG A 46 -9.01 31.75 -13.99
C ARG A 46 -9.53 32.47 -15.24
N ASN A 47 -8.67 32.66 -16.24
CA ASN A 47 -8.97 33.24 -17.54
C ASN A 47 -8.20 32.43 -18.60
N LEU A 48 -8.92 31.59 -19.35
CA LEU A 48 -8.34 30.69 -20.35
C LEU A 48 -7.53 31.44 -21.42
N LYS A 49 -8.06 32.53 -21.95
CA LYS A 49 -7.38 33.34 -22.98
C LYS A 49 -6.07 33.91 -22.45
N ALA A 50 -6.07 34.51 -21.26
CA ALA A 50 -4.88 35.09 -20.64
C ALA A 50 -3.82 34.04 -20.33
N ARG A 51 -4.22 32.86 -19.84
CA ARG A 51 -3.30 31.75 -19.51
C ARG A 51 -2.67 31.16 -20.77
N VAL A 52 -3.47 30.85 -21.77
CA VAL A 52 -3.02 30.24 -23.03
C VAL A 52 -2.15 31.20 -23.84
N SER A 53 -2.42 32.52 -23.81
CA SER A 53 -1.60 33.53 -24.47
C SER A 53 -0.14 33.52 -23.99
N ASN A 54 0.13 33.13 -22.76
CA ASN A 54 1.50 32.99 -22.26
C ASN A 54 2.28 31.93 -23.05
N TYR A 55 1.66 30.82 -23.42
CA TYR A 55 2.30 29.74 -24.19
C TYR A 55 2.50 30.08 -25.67
N ALA A 56 1.75 31.05 -26.19
CA ALA A 56 1.92 31.54 -27.55
C ALA A 56 3.12 32.47 -27.74
N ARG A 57 3.82 32.85 -26.68
CA ARG A 57 5.04 33.67 -26.74
C ARG A 57 6.22 32.81 -27.22
N PRO A 58 7.02 33.30 -28.20
CA PRO A 58 8.13 32.51 -28.77
C PRO A 58 9.30 32.28 -27.83
N SER A 59 9.43 33.05 -26.74
CA SER A 59 10.57 33.01 -25.83
C SER A 59 10.11 33.20 -24.37
N GLY A 60 10.99 32.87 -23.43
CA GLY A 60 10.74 33.03 -21.99
C GLY A 60 10.18 31.77 -21.28
N HIS A 61 10.18 30.63 -21.96
CA HIS A 61 9.73 29.36 -21.38
C HIS A 61 10.90 28.51 -20.86
N SER A 62 10.70 27.82 -19.73
CA SER A 62 11.64 26.78 -19.28
C SER A 62 11.74 25.65 -20.32
N GLY A 63 12.86 24.92 -20.34
CA GLY A 63 13.08 23.85 -21.31
C GLY A 63 11.96 22.80 -21.35
N ARG A 64 11.30 22.50 -20.21
CA ARG A 64 10.13 21.61 -20.11
C ARG A 64 8.92 22.18 -20.85
N ILE A 65 8.58 23.43 -20.55
CA ILE A 65 7.41 24.11 -21.15
C ILE A 65 7.64 24.32 -22.64
N ALA A 66 8.86 24.72 -23.05
CA ALA A 66 9.21 24.86 -24.45
C ALA A 66 9.04 23.56 -25.24
N ARG A 67 9.48 22.43 -24.68
CA ARG A 67 9.29 21.09 -25.27
C ARG A 67 7.81 20.69 -25.34
N MET A 68 7.04 20.94 -24.29
CA MET A 68 5.60 20.70 -24.25
C MET A 68 4.87 21.49 -25.35
N ILE A 69 5.20 22.78 -25.48
CA ILE A 69 4.66 23.64 -26.54
C ILE A 69 5.03 23.07 -27.92
N PHE A 70 6.30 22.72 -28.14
CA PHE A 70 6.76 22.17 -29.41
C PHE A 70 6.02 20.89 -29.81
N GLU A 71 5.74 20.00 -28.85
CA GLU A 71 5.04 18.74 -29.08
C GLU A 71 3.50 18.92 -29.22
N THR A 72 2.96 20.10 -28.91
CA THR A 72 1.51 20.35 -28.96
C THR A 72 1.01 20.44 -30.41
N ALA A 73 0.16 19.50 -30.79
CA ALA A 73 -0.49 19.44 -32.10
C ALA A 73 -1.98 19.87 -32.04
N ALA A 74 -2.62 19.76 -30.85
CA ALA A 74 -3.99 20.18 -30.64
C ALA A 74 -4.23 20.65 -29.20
N MET A 75 -5.30 21.42 -28.99
CA MET A 75 -5.77 21.80 -27.65
C MET A 75 -7.25 21.50 -27.49
N MET A 76 -7.66 21.19 -26.26
CA MET A 76 -9.06 21.06 -25.87
C MET A 76 -9.34 21.92 -24.63
N PHE A 77 -10.55 22.48 -24.56
CA PHE A 77 -10.93 23.40 -23.50
C PHE A 77 -12.27 22.98 -22.90
N LEU A 78 -12.36 23.12 -21.56
CA LEU A 78 -13.59 22.95 -20.80
C LEU A 78 -13.77 24.19 -19.91
N THR A 79 -14.81 24.97 -20.18
CA THR A 79 -15.14 26.13 -19.35
C THR A 79 -15.86 25.70 -18.08
N THR A 80 -15.61 26.41 -16.99
CA THR A 80 -16.24 26.21 -15.68
C THR A 80 -16.87 27.51 -15.20
N ARG A 81 -17.69 27.45 -14.15
CA ARG A 81 -18.30 28.66 -13.58
C ARG A 81 -17.35 29.40 -12.66
N THR A 82 -16.47 28.67 -11.97
CA THR A 82 -15.54 29.20 -10.99
C THR A 82 -14.14 28.62 -11.18
N GLU A 83 -13.14 29.32 -10.64
CA GLU A 83 -11.76 28.83 -10.60
C GLU A 83 -11.59 27.58 -9.72
N LEU A 84 -12.40 27.48 -8.66
CA LEU A 84 -12.46 26.29 -7.79
C LEU A 84 -12.94 25.07 -8.58
N GLU A 85 -13.99 25.20 -9.38
CA GLU A 85 -14.45 24.11 -10.25
C GLU A 85 -13.35 23.72 -11.26
N ALA A 86 -12.62 24.71 -11.82
CA ALA A 86 -11.50 24.46 -12.71
C ALA A 86 -10.38 23.67 -12.01
N LEU A 87 -10.02 24.00 -10.78
CA LEU A 87 -9.02 23.28 -9.98
C LEU A 87 -9.43 21.81 -9.75
N LEU A 88 -10.67 21.57 -9.34
CA LEU A 88 -11.18 20.22 -9.08
C LEU A 88 -11.23 19.38 -10.38
N LEU A 89 -11.65 20.00 -11.48
CA LEU A 89 -11.68 19.35 -12.80
C LEU A 89 -10.27 19.02 -13.30
N GLU A 90 -9.31 19.93 -13.14
CA GLU A 90 -7.90 19.72 -13.48
C GLU A 90 -7.35 18.49 -12.74
N GLN A 91 -7.56 18.41 -11.42
CA GLN A 91 -7.06 17.29 -10.60
C GLN A 91 -7.68 15.95 -11.05
N ASN A 92 -8.97 15.92 -11.31
CA ASN A 92 -9.64 14.73 -11.83
C ASN A 92 -9.06 14.28 -13.17
N LEU A 93 -8.83 15.22 -14.09
CA LEU A 93 -8.25 14.93 -15.39
C LEU A 93 -6.79 14.48 -15.29
N ILE A 94 -5.97 15.10 -14.43
CA ILE A 94 -4.59 14.68 -14.18
C ILE A 94 -4.56 13.24 -13.63
N LYS A 95 -5.43 12.92 -12.69
CA LYS A 95 -5.53 11.58 -12.10
C LYS A 95 -5.93 10.52 -13.13
N GLN A 96 -6.89 10.85 -13.99
CA GLN A 96 -7.43 9.96 -15.00
C GLN A 96 -6.47 9.76 -16.18
N LEU A 97 -5.92 10.86 -16.71
CA LEU A 97 -5.15 10.89 -17.95
C LEU A 97 -3.65 10.72 -17.75
N LYS A 98 -3.15 11.01 -16.52
CA LYS A 98 -1.74 10.90 -16.12
C LYS A 98 -0.77 11.57 -17.10
N PRO A 99 -0.97 12.85 -17.45
CA PRO A 99 -0.23 13.53 -18.49
C PRO A 99 1.26 13.62 -18.16
N ARG A 100 2.10 13.52 -19.19
CA ARG A 100 3.56 13.42 -19.05
C ARG A 100 4.21 14.66 -18.43
N TYR A 101 3.66 15.83 -18.68
CA TYR A 101 4.19 17.11 -18.22
C TYR A 101 3.56 17.64 -16.92
N ASN A 102 2.58 16.96 -16.33
CA ASN A 102 2.07 17.31 -15.00
C ASN A 102 2.86 16.64 -13.88
N VAL A 103 2.82 17.26 -12.70
CA VAL A 103 3.27 16.62 -11.46
C VAL A 103 2.25 15.54 -11.07
N LEU A 104 2.70 14.32 -10.84
CA LEU A 104 1.84 13.17 -10.53
C LEU A 104 2.21 12.54 -9.19
N LEU A 105 1.24 12.42 -8.30
CA LEU A 105 1.34 11.63 -7.08
C LEU A 105 0.96 10.17 -7.38
N ARG A 106 1.93 9.25 -7.34
CA ARG A 106 1.73 7.83 -7.69
C ARG A 106 1.11 6.97 -6.58
N ASP A 107 1.20 7.39 -5.32
CA ASP A 107 0.73 6.63 -4.15
C ASP A 107 -0.50 7.32 -3.54
N ASP A 108 -1.68 6.91 -3.99
CA ASP A 108 -2.99 7.39 -3.58
C ASP A 108 -3.67 6.52 -2.51
N LYS A 109 -2.94 5.57 -1.91
CA LYS A 109 -3.52 4.64 -0.93
C LYS A 109 -4.07 5.37 0.28
N SER A 110 -5.30 5.02 0.66
CA SER A 110 -5.93 5.54 1.88
C SER A 110 -5.12 5.19 3.13
N PHE A 111 -5.15 6.08 4.11
CA PHE A 111 -4.51 5.86 5.40
C PHE A 111 -5.40 5.02 6.33
N PRO A 112 -4.81 4.17 7.18
CA PRO A 112 -5.57 3.47 8.19
C PRO A 112 -5.92 4.40 9.35
N ASN A 113 -7.08 4.13 9.97
CA ASN A 113 -7.59 4.78 11.17
C ASN A 113 -7.81 3.74 12.27
N ILE A 114 -7.90 4.19 13.51
CA ILE A 114 -8.50 3.43 14.60
C ILE A 114 -9.97 3.77 14.62
N LEU A 115 -10.83 2.77 14.63
CA LEU A 115 -12.26 2.89 14.80
C LEU A 115 -12.68 2.30 16.14
N ILE A 116 -13.40 3.08 16.94
CA ILE A 116 -14.16 2.60 18.08
C ILE A 116 -15.64 2.59 17.63
N SER A 117 -16.21 1.39 17.45
CA SER A 117 -17.57 1.20 16.93
C SER A 117 -18.64 1.77 17.91
N ALA A 118 -19.84 2.11 17.39
CA ALA A 118 -20.93 2.65 18.21
C ALA A 118 -22.20 1.79 18.21
N GLU A 119 -22.26 0.73 17.43
CA GLU A 119 -23.50 -0.04 17.22
C GLU A 119 -23.77 -1.14 18.26
N HIS A 120 -22.78 -1.45 19.09
CA HIS A 120 -22.86 -2.50 20.11
C HIS A 120 -22.72 -1.91 21.53
N PRO A 121 -23.45 -2.43 22.58
CA PRO A 121 -23.31 -1.98 23.96
C PRO A 121 -21.88 -2.04 24.50
N TYR A 122 -21.07 -2.94 23.95
CA TYR A 122 -19.64 -3.05 24.20
C TYR A 122 -18.86 -2.70 22.92
N PRO A 123 -18.50 -1.43 22.65
CA PRO A 123 -17.78 -1.01 21.45
C PRO A 123 -16.51 -1.81 21.18
N GLN A 124 -16.30 -2.14 19.90
CA GLN A 124 -15.09 -2.79 19.42
C GLN A 124 -14.04 -1.73 19.05
N ILE A 125 -12.77 -1.95 19.44
CA ILE A 125 -11.65 -1.19 18.89
C ILE A 125 -10.98 -1.97 17.76
N LYS A 126 -10.88 -1.35 16.58
CA LYS A 126 -10.30 -2.01 15.40
C LYS A 126 -9.61 -1.04 14.44
N LYS A 127 -8.77 -1.62 13.57
CA LYS A 127 -8.22 -0.89 12.43
C LYS A 127 -9.26 -0.78 11.34
N HIS A 128 -9.44 0.42 10.82
CA HIS A 128 -10.27 0.72 9.67
C HIS A 128 -9.44 1.33 8.53
N ARG A 129 -9.76 1.01 7.28
CA ARG A 129 -9.13 1.59 6.11
C ARG A 129 -10.16 1.77 5.01
N GLY A 130 -10.09 2.88 4.27
CA GLY A 130 -11.02 3.22 3.22
C GLY A 130 -12.14 4.18 3.67
N LYS A 131 -13.29 4.13 3.00
CA LYS A 131 -14.42 5.02 3.27
C LYS A 131 -14.96 4.80 4.69
N LYS A 132 -15.20 5.88 5.43
CA LYS A 132 -15.76 5.87 6.79
C LYS A 132 -17.28 5.55 6.74
N SER A 133 -17.64 4.29 6.52
CA SER A 133 -19.03 3.83 6.37
C SER A 133 -19.64 3.26 7.66
N GLU A 134 -18.81 2.82 8.61
CA GLU A 134 -19.27 2.27 9.87
C GLU A 134 -19.55 3.38 10.89
N LYS A 135 -20.60 3.23 11.71
CA LYS A 135 -20.87 4.17 12.78
C LYS A 135 -19.88 4.01 13.92
N GLY A 136 -19.30 5.12 14.38
CA GLY A 136 -18.32 5.13 15.44
C GLY A 136 -17.39 6.33 15.41
N ALA A 137 -16.44 6.35 16.34
CA ALA A 137 -15.41 7.37 16.43
C ALA A 137 -14.15 6.91 15.68
N TYR A 138 -13.72 7.75 14.72
CA TYR A 138 -12.53 7.51 13.91
C TYR A 138 -11.38 8.39 14.38
N PHE A 139 -10.24 7.77 14.64
CA PHE A 139 -9.01 8.44 15.05
C PHE A 139 -7.91 8.15 14.01
N GLY A 140 -7.37 9.17 13.39
CA GLY A 140 -6.40 9.04 12.28
C GLY A 140 -6.21 10.38 11.56
N PRO A 141 -5.51 10.37 10.44
CA PRO A 141 -4.87 9.21 9.80
C PRO A 141 -3.57 8.78 10.48
N PHE A 142 -3.26 7.49 10.42
CA PHE A 142 -1.96 6.95 10.82
C PHE A 142 -1.07 6.72 9.59
N ALA A 143 0.22 7.00 9.71
CA ALA A 143 1.17 6.90 8.61
C ALA A 143 1.25 5.49 7.99
N SER A 144 1.07 4.43 8.79
CA SER A 144 1.17 3.04 8.30
C SER A 144 0.28 2.07 9.09
N ALA A 145 -0.01 0.92 8.47
CA ALA A 145 -0.72 -0.17 9.14
C ALA A 145 0.04 -0.71 10.38
N GLY A 146 1.38 -0.67 10.34
CA GLY A 146 2.22 -1.05 11.49
C GLY A 146 2.06 -0.07 12.66
N ALA A 147 1.96 1.23 12.38
CA ALA A 147 1.72 2.25 13.40
C ALA A 147 0.37 2.02 14.11
N VAL A 148 -0.71 1.81 13.35
CA VAL A 148 -2.03 1.49 13.91
C VAL A 148 -2.00 0.25 14.77
N ASN A 149 -1.38 -0.83 14.29
CA ASN A 149 -1.34 -2.09 15.04
C ASN A 149 -0.55 -1.93 16.37
N ARG A 150 0.55 -1.18 16.37
CA ARG A 150 1.28 -0.86 17.61
C ARG A 150 0.42 -0.07 18.58
N THR A 151 -0.24 0.99 18.11
CA THR A 151 -1.14 1.81 18.93
C THR A 151 -2.32 1.00 19.45
N LEU A 152 -2.97 0.16 18.63
CA LEU A 152 -4.05 -0.73 19.07
C LEU A 152 -3.59 -1.68 20.18
N ASN A 153 -2.42 -2.30 20.02
CA ASN A 153 -1.87 -3.19 21.05
C ASN A 153 -1.58 -2.45 22.37
N GLN A 154 -1.14 -1.20 22.29
CA GLN A 154 -0.92 -0.34 23.46
C GLN A 154 -2.23 0.05 24.13
N LEU A 155 -3.21 0.52 23.35
CA LEU A 155 -4.54 0.90 23.85
C LEU A 155 -5.25 -0.29 24.53
N GLN A 156 -5.12 -1.49 23.98
CA GLN A 156 -5.68 -2.68 24.60
C GLN A 156 -5.06 -3.01 25.97
N LYS A 157 -3.75 -2.79 26.14
CA LYS A 157 -3.08 -2.98 27.44
C LYS A 157 -3.54 -1.95 28.49
N VAL A 158 -3.83 -0.71 28.05
CA VAL A 158 -4.24 0.38 28.96
C VAL A 158 -5.73 0.33 29.26
N PHE A 159 -6.56 0.20 28.21
CA PHE A 159 -8.01 0.37 28.32
C PHE A 159 -8.80 -0.93 28.24
N LEU A 160 -8.14 -2.07 28.05
CA LEU A 160 -8.73 -3.43 28.08
C LEU A 160 -9.94 -3.60 27.15
N LEU A 161 -9.95 -2.91 25.99
CA LEU A 161 -11.06 -2.93 25.04
C LEU A 161 -11.01 -4.19 24.16
N ARG A 162 -12.21 -4.70 23.82
CA ARG A 162 -12.33 -5.84 22.93
C ARG A 162 -11.95 -5.49 21.48
N ASN A 163 -11.32 -6.41 20.79
CA ASN A 163 -11.02 -6.32 19.35
C ASN A 163 -11.73 -7.42 18.52
N CYS A 164 -12.44 -8.33 19.16
CA CYS A 164 -13.19 -9.39 18.48
C CYS A 164 -14.44 -8.83 17.77
N SER A 165 -14.86 -9.49 16.69
CA SER A 165 -16.11 -9.18 15.98
C SER A 165 -17.34 -9.46 16.86
N ASP A 166 -18.48 -8.87 16.51
CA ASP A 166 -19.73 -9.06 17.26
C ASP A 166 -20.16 -10.53 17.25
N SER A 167 -20.04 -11.22 16.11
CA SER A 167 -20.32 -12.65 16.02
C SER A 167 -19.43 -13.51 16.92
N MET A 168 -18.16 -13.13 17.11
CA MET A 168 -17.29 -13.81 18.08
C MET A 168 -17.61 -13.44 19.53
N PHE A 169 -18.11 -12.26 19.78
CA PHE A 169 -18.54 -11.80 21.09
C PHE A 169 -19.77 -12.58 21.58
N GLU A 170 -20.79 -12.69 20.74
CA GLU A 170 -22.07 -13.34 21.02
C GLU A 170 -21.94 -14.85 21.28
N THR A 171 -20.98 -15.49 20.61
CA THR A 171 -20.81 -16.95 20.71
C THR A 171 -19.82 -17.39 21.79
N ARG A 172 -19.29 -16.48 22.62
CA ARG A 172 -18.34 -16.81 23.67
C ARG A 172 -19.02 -17.29 24.95
N THR A 173 -18.55 -18.42 25.45
CA THR A 173 -18.99 -19.01 26.73
C THR A 173 -17.91 -18.98 27.81
N ARG A 174 -16.66 -18.67 27.43
CA ARG A 174 -15.50 -18.55 28.36
C ARG A 174 -14.57 -17.42 27.94
N PRO A 175 -13.79 -16.82 28.89
CA PRO A 175 -12.83 -15.79 28.56
C PRO A 175 -11.79 -16.30 27.56
N CYS A 176 -11.44 -15.44 26.57
CA CYS A 176 -10.45 -15.78 25.57
C CYS A 176 -9.02 -15.39 26.02
N LEU A 177 -8.02 -15.74 25.20
CA LEU A 177 -6.62 -15.42 25.45
C LEU A 177 -6.38 -13.91 25.72
N GLN A 178 -7.14 -13.00 25.07
CA GLN A 178 -6.98 -11.55 25.28
C GLN A 178 -7.26 -11.15 26.74
N PHE A 179 -8.19 -11.81 27.41
CA PHE A 179 -8.44 -11.62 28.83
C PHE A 179 -7.27 -12.17 29.68
N GLN A 180 -6.80 -13.36 29.37
CA GLN A 180 -5.70 -14.00 30.13
C GLN A 180 -4.41 -13.19 30.06
N ILE A 181 -4.11 -12.58 28.89
CA ILE A 181 -2.94 -11.69 28.69
C ILE A 181 -3.21 -10.22 29.04
N LYS A 182 -4.31 -9.94 29.77
CA LYS A 182 -4.69 -8.60 30.26
C LYS A 182 -4.78 -7.54 29.15
N ARG A 183 -5.44 -7.88 28.04
CA ARG A 183 -5.70 -6.96 26.92
C ARG A 183 -7.17 -6.72 26.63
N CYS A 184 -8.06 -7.42 27.34
CA CYS A 184 -9.50 -7.29 27.23
C CYS A 184 -10.14 -7.54 28.59
N SER A 185 -11.18 -6.79 28.93
CA SER A 185 -11.93 -6.95 30.19
C SER A 185 -12.94 -8.10 30.16
N ALA A 186 -13.02 -8.89 29.05
CA ALA A 186 -13.94 -10.01 28.82
C ALA A 186 -15.43 -9.66 29.03
N PRO A 187 -15.95 -8.61 28.38
CA PRO A 187 -17.38 -8.25 28.48
C PRO A 187 -18.30 -9.34 27.91
N CYS A 188 -17.80 -10.16 26.97
CA CYS A 188 -18.56 -11.25 26.34
C CYS A 188 -19.01 -12.37 27.32
N VAL A 189 -18.42 -12.45 28.51
CA VAL A 189 -18.75 -13.41 29.56
C VAL A 189 -19.08 -12.71 30.91
N GLY A 190 -19.47 -11.45 30.83
CA GLY A 190 -19.95 -10.70 32.01
C GLY A 190 -18.90 -10.35 33.07
N LYS A 191 -17.60 -10.32 32.73
CA LYS A 191 -16.54 -9.96 33.67
C LYS A 191 -16.46 -8.45 33.96
N ILE A 192 -17.19 -7.64 33.21
CA ILE A 192 -17.34 -6.19 33.40
C ILE A 192 -18.78 -5.81 33.06
N THR A 193 -19.33 -4.82 33.78
CA THR A 193 -20.65 -4.27 33.48
C THR A 193 -20.63 -3.35 32.26
N PRO A 194 -21.78 -3.10 31.61
CA PRO A 194 -21.84 -2.14 30.51
C PRO A 194 -21.33 -0.74 30.88
N GLU A 195 -21.65 -0.26 32.08
CA GLU A 195 -21.23 1.05 32.60
C GLU A 195 -19.71 1.10 32.82
N GLY A 196 -19.16 0.04 33.41
CA GLY A 196 -17.72 -0.09 33.62
C GLY A 196 -16.95 -0.15 32.30
N TYR A 197 -17.51 -0.83 31.30
CA TYR A 197 -16.92 -0.87 29.97
C TYR A 197 -17.03 0.46 29.23
N ALA A 198 -18.16 1.18 29.37
CA ALA A 198 -18.34 2.50 28.79
C ALA A 198 -17.30 3.50 29.32
N THR A 199 -16.95 3.43 30.61
CA THR A 199 -15.87 4.22 31.19
C THR A 199 -14.52 3.96 30.53
N LEU A 200 -14.19 2.67 30.27
CA LEU A 200 -12.94 2.31 29.55
C LEU A 200 -12.92 2.85 28.11
N VAL A 201 -14.06 2.82 27.43
CA VAL A 201 -14.21 3.37 26.08
C VAL A 201 -14.02 4.89 26.09
N ASP A 202 -14.59 5.57 27.06
CA ASP A 202 -14.53 7.04 27.18
C ASP A 202 -13.09 7.49 27.51
N ASP A 203 -12.41 6.80 28.42
CA ASP A 203 -11.00 7.01 28.70
C ASP A 203 -10.13 6.84 27.44
N ALA A 204 -10.40 5.79 26.65
CA ALA A 204 -9.67 5.55 25.41
C ALA A 204 -9.92 6.64 24.37
N LYS A 205 -11.16 7.15 24.25
CA LYS A 205 -11.48 8.28 23.37
C LYS A 205 -10.78 9.54 23.83
N ARG A 206 -10.87 9.88 25.13
CA ARG A 206 -10.18 11.03 25.73
C ARG A 206 -8.67 10.99 25.49
N PHE A 207 -8.06 9.82 25.64
CA PHE A 207 -6.65 9.62 25.33
C PHE A 207 -6.33 9.89 23.86
N LEU A 208 -7.13 9.33 22.93
CA LEU A 208 -6.97 9.54 21.48
C LEU A 208 -7.27 10.97 21.03
N GLU A 209 -8.03 11.73 21.84
CA GLU A 209 -8.28 13.17 21.68
C GLU A 209 -7.17 14.06 22.30
N GLY A 210 -6.12 13.46 22.89
CA GLY A 210 -4.99 14.18 23.48
C GLY A 210 -5.14 14.58 24.94
N LYS A 211 -6.21 14.17 25.60
CA LYS A 211 -6.44 14.43 27.03
C LYS A 211 -5.73 13.39 27.92
N SER A 212 -4.53 12.99 27.52
CA SER A 212 -3.79 11.92 28.17
C SER A 212 -3.43 12.22 29.64
N THR A 213 -3.11 13.49 29.94
CA THR A 213 -2.81 13.95 31.31
C THR A 213 -4.01 13.81 32.24
N SER A 214 -5.23 14.16 31.77
CA SER A 214 -6.42 14.00 32.58
C SER A 214 -6.77 12.53 32.83
N VAL A 215 -6.63 11.66 31.81
CA VAL A 215 -6.83 10.22 31.96
C VAL A 215 -5.83 9.63 32.96
N GLN A 216 -4.57 10.08 32.92
CA GLN A 216 -3.53 9.63 33.86
C GLN A 216 -3.83 10.08 35.30
N ALA A 217 -4.31 11.31 35.47
CA ALA A 217 -4.73 11.84 36.79
C ALA A 217 -5.90 11.05 37.36
N ASP A 218 -6.92 10.76 36.55
CA ASP A 218 -8.08 9.96 36.97
C ASP A 218 -7.67 8.53 37.37
N LEU A 219 -6.80 7.90 36.63
CA LEU A 219 -6.25 6.58 36.97
C LEU A 219 -5.41 6.61 38.25
N ALA A 220 -4.61 7.66 38.44
CA ALA A 220 -3.82 7.84 39.67
C ALA A 220 -4.70 8.01 40.89
N LYS A 221 -5.77 8.83 40.78
CA LYS A 221 -6.75 8.99 41.83
C LYS A 221 -7.44 7.69 42.20
N ALA A 222 -7.95 6.95 41.19
CA ALA A 222 -8.58 5.65 41.37
C ALA A 222 -7.60 4.60 41.98
N MET A 223 -6.31 4.67 41.67
CA MET A 223 -5.28 3.83 42.27
C MET A 223 -5.11 4.13 43.76
N THR A 224 -5.07 5.40 44.14
CA THR A 224 -4.96 5.81 45.54
C THR A 224 -6.19 5.37 46.32
N GLU A 225 -7.40 5.64 45.81
CA GLU A 225 -8.66 5.20 46.42
C GLU A 225 -8.72 3.68 46.62
N ALA A 226 -8.29 2.88 45.63
CA ALA A 226 -8.22 1.44 45.79
C ALA A 226 -7.18 1.00 46.84
N SER A 227 -6.06 1.69 46.93
CA SER A 227 -5.03 1.43 47.94
C SER A 227 -5.54 1.74 49.34
N ASP A 228 -6.23 2.89 49.53
CA ASP A 228 -6.80 3.28 50.80
C ASP A 228 -7.92 2.34 51.27
N ALA A 229 -8.66 1.78 50.31
CA ALA A 229 -9.66 0.72 50.54
C ALA A 229 -9.04 -0.69 50.75
N MET A 230 -7.71 -0.82 50.80
CA MET A 230 -6.96 -2.07 50.88
C MET A 230 -7.22 -3.05 49.70
N GLU A 231 -7.74 -2.56 48.57
CA GLU A 231 -7.94 -3.33 47.33
C GLU A 231 -6.62 -3.42 46.51
N PHE A 232 -5.59 -4.02 47.08
CA PHE A 232 -4.21 -3.99 46.55
C PHE A 232 -4.09 -4.55 45.14
N GLU A 233 -4.84 -5.59 44.78
CA GLU A 233 -4.81 -6.14 43.40
C GLU A 233 -5.37 -5.13 42.38
N ARG A 234 -6.43 -4.39 42.73
CA ARG A 234 -7.00 -3.34 41.92
C ARG A 234 -6.05 -2.15 41.80
N ALA A 235 -5.43 -1.73 42.90
CA ALA A 235 -4.42 -0.68 42.91
C ALA A 235 -3.20 -1.05 42.02
N ALA A 236 -2.72 -2.30 42.11
CA ALA A 236 -1.63 -2.81 41.28
C ALA A 236 -2.01 -2.83 39.79
N ALA A 237 -3.24 -3.23 39.45
CA ALA A 237 -3.71 -3.20 38.07
C ALA A 237 -3.78 -1.77 37.50
N LEU A 238 -4.23 -0.79 38.28
CA LEU A 238 -4.27 0.62 37.91
C LEU A 238 -2.86 1.21 37.74
N ARG A 239 -1.92 0.89 38.66
CA ARG A 239 -0.50 1.25 38.53
C ARG A 239 0.10 0.74 37.21
N ASP A 240 -0.17 -0.51 36.85
CA ASP A 240 0.36 -1.12 35.63
C ASP A 240 -0.24 -0.47 34.36
N ARG A 241 -1.50 -0.03 34.43
CA ARG A 241 -2.14 0.77 33.36
C ARG A 241 -1.48 2.14 33.21
N ILE A 242 -1.21 2.84 34.32
CA ILE A 242 -0.50 4.14 34.33
C ILE A 242 0.91 3.97 33.74
N LYS A 243 1.65 2.95 34.15
CA LYS A 243 2.98 2.64 33.59
C LYS A 243 2.92 2.40 32.08
N SER A 244 1.94 1.64 31.60
CA SER A 244 1.73 1.39 30.18
C SER A 244 1.38 2.68 29.43
N LEU A 245 0.57 3.57 30.01
CA LEU A 245 0.23 4.87 29.45
C LEU A 245 1.46 5.76 29.29
N THR A 246 2.30 5.85 30.33
CA THR A 246 3.55 6.63 30.33
C THR A 246 4.53 6.10 29.26
N GLN A 247 4.63 4.79 29.11
CA GLN A 247 5.48 4.18 28.09
C GLN A 247 5.01 4.51 26.67
N VAL A 248 3.69 4.59 26.43
CA VAL A 248 3.12 5.03 25.15
C VAL A 248 3.54 6.45 24.83
N GLN A 249 3.50 7.35 25.81
CA GLN A 249 3.89 8.76 25.66
C GLN A 249 5.39 8.93 25.37
N GLN A 250 6.24 8.17 26.03
CA GLN A 250 7.70 8.24 25.86
C GLN A 250 8.21 7.71 24.50
N THR A 251 7.50 6.78 23.89
CA THR A 251 7.91 6.16 22.62
C THR A 251 7.65 7.08 21.40
N GLN A 252 6.97 8.21 21.58
CA GLN A 252 6.65 9.16 20.53
C GLN A 252 7.59 10.37 20.64
N GLY A 253 8.70 10.33 19.93
CA GLY A 253 9.87 11.22 20.08
C GLY A 253 9.69 12.70 19.69
N ILE A 254 8.52 13.14 19.16
CA ILE A 254 8.25 14.56 18.84
C ILE A 254 6.82 14.85 19.25
N ASN A 255 6.65 15.47 20.42
CA ASN A 255 5.33 15.91 20.93
C ASN A 255 5.31 17.43 20.99
N PRO A 256 4.81 18.13 19.97
CA PRO A 256 4.72 19.58 19.99
C PRO A 256 3.72 20.05 21.05
N GLN A 257 4.14 21.01 21.87
CA GLN A 257 3.26 21.54 22.94
C GLN A 257 2.24 22.57 22.43
N GLY A 258 2.56 23.24 21.32
CA GLY A 258 1.75 24.32 20.75
C GLY A 258 0.88 23.93 19.55
N VAL A 259 0.88 22.66 19.11
CA VAL A 259 0.19 22.22 17.88
C VAL A 259 -0.67 20.99 18.15
N ALA A 260 -1.94 21.23 18.43
CA ALA A 260 -2.89 20.15 18.76
C ALA A 260 -3.22 19.25 17.55
N GLU A 261 -3.46 19.84 16.39
CA GLU A 261 -3.78 19.13 15.13
C GLU A 261 -3.12 19.85 13.95
N ALA A 262 -2.22 19.16 13.25
CA ALA A 262 -1.64 19.64 12.01
C ALA A 262 -1.10 18.50 11.14
N ASP A 263 -0.99 18.76 9.84
CA ASP A 263 -0.10 18.02 8.96
C ASP A 263 1.10 18.92 8.63
N VAL A 264 2.31 18.36 8.75
CA VAL A 264 3.55 19.07 8.36
C VAL A 264 4.00 18.47 7.05
N VAL A 265 3.98 19.28 6.00
CA VAL A 265 4.30 18.87 4.64
C VAL A 265 5.59 19.55 4.20
N ALA A 266 6.66 18.79 4.07
CA ALA A 266 7.95 19.30 3.69
C ALA A 266 8.44 18.69 2.38
N LEU A 267 8.87 19.53 1.47
CA LEU A 267 9.42 19.17 0.17
C LEU A 267 10.94 19.34 0.19
N HIS A 268 11.65 18.38 -0.36
CA HIS A 268 13.03 18.51 -0.78
C HIS A 268 13.15 18.14 -2.27
N LEU A 269 13.78 19.01 -3.03
CA LEU A 269 13.98 18.87 -4.48
C LEU A 269 15.48 18.86 -4.76
N GLU A 270 15.95 17.83 -5.45
CA GLU A 270 17.35 17.68 -5.82
C GLU A 270 17.49 16.94 -7.14
N HIS A 271 18.30 17.47 -8.08
CA HIS A 271 18.53 16.88 -9.41
C HIS A 271 17.24 16.50 -10.17
N GLY A 272 16.18 17.31 -10.05
CA GLY A 272 14.90 17.08 -10.69
C GLY A 272 14.05 15.96 -10.06
N GLN A 273 14.50 15.38 -8.95
CA GLN A 273 13.72 14.43 -8.15
C GLN A 273 13.21 15.10 -6.88
N ALA A 274 11.99 14.77 -6.49
CA ALA A 274 11.33 15.33 -5.32
C ALA A 274 10.97 14.26 -4.29
N CYS A 275 11.15 14.61 -3.01
CA CYS A 275 10.57 13.89 -1.89
C CYS A 275 9.69 14.84 -1.09
N VAL A 276 8.44 14.47 -0.87
CA VAL A 276 7.54 15.15 0.04
C VAL A 276 7.34 14.27 1.27
N GLN A 277 7.69 14.83 2.43
CA GLN A 277 7.51 14.18 3.73
C GLN A 277 6.27 14.76 4.41
N VAL A 278 5.36 13.91 4.87
CA VAL A 278 4.17 14.32 5.62
C VAL A 278 4.23 13.73 7.02
N PHE A 279 4.20 14.59 8.05
CA PHE A 279 4.05 14.21 9.45
C PHE A 279 2.62 14.49 9.90
N PHE A 280 2.02 13.54 10.58
CA PHE A 280 0.66 13.67 11.12
C PHE A 280 0.74 13.99 12.61
N ILE A 281 0.32 15.20 12.98
CA ILE A 281 0.22 15.64 14.37
C ILE A 281 -1.26 15.63 14.75
N ARG A 282 -1.61 14.83 15.74
CA ARG A 282 -2.96 14.76 16.30
C ARG A 282 -2.86 14.71 17.81
N ALA A 283 -3.66 15.52 18.47
CA ALA A 283 -3.71 15.54 19.92
C ALA A 283 -2.35 15.85 20.58
N ASN A 284 -1.60 16.80 20.02
CA ASN A 284 -0.21 17.15 20.44
C ASN A 284 0.78 15.98 20.33
N GLN A 285 0.47 14.95 19.54
CA GLN A 285 1.31 13.77 19.38
C GLN A 285 1.61 13.52 17.91
N SER A 286 2.81 13.04 17.61
CA SER A 286 3.16 12.57 16.27
C SER A 286 2.57 11.17 16.02
N TRP A 287 1.64 11.05 15.06
CA TRP A 287 1.07 9.76 14.63
C TRP A 287 1.84 9.12 13.48
N GLY A 288 3.07 9.56 13.30
CA GLY A 288 4.01 9.06 12.32
C GLY A 288 4.16 9.96 11.10
N ASN A 289 5.01 9.53 10.20
CA ASN A 289 5.33 10.24 8.98
C ASN A 289 5.33 9.30 7.78
N ARG A 290 5.25 9.87 6.59
CA ARG A 290 5.31 9.14 5.34
C ARG A 290 5.99 9.95 4.24
N ASP A 291 6.79 9.25 3.43
CA ASP A 291 7.49 9.79 2.28
C ASP A 291 6.65 9.58 1.02
N PHE A 292 6.66 10.58 0.15
CA PHE A 292 6.07 10.52 -1.18
C PHE A 292 7.11 11.00 -2.18
N TYR A 293 7.12 10.38 -3.33
CA TYR A 293 8.04 10.72 -4.41
C TYR A 293 7.22 11.03 -5.66
N PRO A 294 6.67 12.25 -5.76
CA PRO A 294 5.90 12.66 -6.93
C PRO A 294 6.79 12.60 -8.18
N LYS A 295 6.22 12.16 -9.29
CA LYS A 295 6.88 12.26 -10.58
C LYS A 295 6.84 13.72 -11.00
N THR A 296 8.01 14.34 -11.07
CA THR A 296 8.19 15.72 -11.51
C THR A 296 8.75 15.75 -12.92
N GLY A 297 8.33 16.70 -13.72
CA GLY A 297 9.01 16.98 -14.98
C GLY A 297 10.31 17.75 -14.74
N ALA A 298 11.27 17.67 -15.64
CA ALA A 298 12.50 18.44 -15.56
C ALA A 298 12.18 19.95 -15.52
N GLY A 299 12.64 20.65 -14.46
CA GLY A 299 12.40 22.09 -14.27
C GLY A 299 11.07 22.42 -13.56
N ALA A 300 10.42 21.48 -12.90
CA ALA A 300 9.32 21.79 -11.99
C ALA A 300 9.85 22.50 -10.73
N GLU A 301 9.17 23.57 -10.33
CA GLU A 301 9.57 24.38 -9.18
C GLU A 301 8.85 23.94 -7.88
N ALA A 302 9.43 24.29 -6.73
CA ALA A 302 8.90 23.87 -5.43
C ALA A 302 7.43 24.31 -5.18
N PRO A 303 6.99 25.54 -5.51
CA PRO A 303 5.59 25.95 -5.34
C PRO A 303 4.62 25.12 -6.18
N GLU A 304 4.96 24.83 -7.46
CA GLU A 304 4.18 23.98 -8.35
C GLU A 304 4.01 22.56 -7.78
N ILE A 305 5.13 21.97 -7.32
CA ILE A 305 5.13 20.61 -6.76
C ILE A 305 4.30 20.56 -5.49
N MET A 306 4.43 21.58 -4.63
CA MET A 306 3.71 21.64 -3.35
C MET A 306 2.19 21.77 -3.59
N GLU A 307 1.77 22.64 -4.51
CA GLU A 307 0.35 22.81 -4.86
C GLU A 307 -0.23 21.53 -5.45
N ALA A 308 0.46 20.92 -6.42
CA ALA A 308 0.03 19.68 -7.04
C ALA A 308 -0.01 18.53 -6.03
N PHE A 309 0.94 18.48 -5.09
CA PHE A 309 0.93 17.47 -4.03
C PHE A 309 -0.27 17.65 -3.11
N LEU A 310 -0.51 18.84 -2.57
CA LEU A 310 -1.61 19.08 -1.62
C LEU A 310 -2.97 18.75 -2.23
N THR A 311 -3.23 19.20 -3.44
CA THR A 311 -4.50 19.00 -4.11
C THR A 311 -4.76 17.53 -4.44
N GLN A 312 -3.74 16.77 -4.85
CA GLN A 312 -3.85 15.33 -5.08
C GLN A 312 -3.90 14.53 -3.79
N PHE A 313 -3.12 14.94 -2.77
CA PHE A 313 -3.03 14.24 -1.49
C PHE A 313 -4.35 14.31 -0.71
N TYR A 314 -4.99 15.46 -0.69
CA TYR A 314 -6.26 15.66 0.01
C TYR A 314 -7.49 15.37 -0.85
N ASP A 315 -7.35 14.84 -2.06
CA ASP A 315 -8.49 14.46 -2.91
C ASP A 315 -9.41 13.41 -2.24
N ASP A 316 -8.85 12.47 -1.49
CA ASP A 316 -9.59 11.41 -0.78
C ASP A 316 -9.43 11.46 0.75
N LYS A 317 -8.82 12.53 1.30
CA LYS A 317 -8.49 12.68 2.72
C LYS A 317 -9.08 13.96 3.30
N ASP A 318 -9.48 13.90 4.57
CA ASP A 318 -9.96 15.08 5.29
C ASP A 318 -8.75 15.92 5.73
N PRO A 319 -8.60 17.19 5.28
CA PRO A 319 -7.51 18.05 5.73
C PRO A 319 -7.65 18.40 7.22
N PRO A 320 -6.57 18.53 7.99
CA PRO A 320 -6.59 19.07 9.34
C PRO A 320 -6.89 20.58 9.33
N ARG A 321 -7.08 21.17 10.51
CA ARG A 321 -7.27 22.63 10.62
C ARG A 321 -6.05 23.44 10.22
N LEU A 322 -4.86 22.88 10.40
CA LEU A 322 -3.58 23.53 10.12
C LEU A 322 -2.71 22.62 9.25
N ILE A 323 -2.16 23.16 8.18
CA ILE A 323 -1.16 22.51 7.35
C ILE A 323 0.07 23.42 7.33
N LEU A 324 1.18 22.91 7.87
CA LEU A 324 2.48 23.58 7.88
C LEU A 324 3.29 23.15 6.68
N LEU A 325 3.79 24.11 5.93
CA LEU A 325 4.48 23.90 4.66
C LEU A 325 5.93 24.35 4.73
N SER A 326 6.83 23.64 4.05
CA SER A 326 8.22 24.07 3.85
C SER A 326 8.38 25.11 2.74
N HIS A 327 7.48 25.12 1.78
CA HIS A 327 7.48 26.04 0.63
C HIS A 327 6.07 26.58 0.41
N PRO A 328 5.93 27.80 -0.10
CA PRO A 328 4.62 28.32 -0.50
C PRO A 328 4.04 27.50 -1.66
N VAL A 329 2.75 27.59 -1.87
CA VAL A 329 2.07 27.12 -3.08
C VAL A 329 1.92 28.27 -4.06
N GLU A 330 1.64 28.00 -5.33
CA GLU A 330 1.46 29.05 -6.34
C GLU A 330 0.20 29.92 -6.09
N ASN A 331 -0.90 29.27 -5.68
CA ASN A 331 -2.20 29.92 -5.48
C ASN A 331 -2.76 29.63 -4.08
N PRO A 332 -2.21 30.26 -3.02
CA PRO A 332 -2.54 29.89 -1.63
C PRO A 332 -4.02 30.10 -1.29
N ASP A 333 -4.65 31.15 -1.78
CA ASP A 333 -6.07 31.42 -1.51
C ASP A 333 -6.98 30.34 -2.11
N LEU A 334 -6.73 29.95 -3.37
CA LEU A 334 -7.51 28.94 -4.07
C LEU A 334 -7.34 27.55 -3.43
N VAL A 335 -6.11 27.17 -3.06
CA VAL A 335 -5.85 25.89 -2.39
C VAL A 335 -6.52 25.88 -1.02
N THR A 336 -6.44 26.97 -0.27
CA THR A 336 -7.10 27.10 1.05
C THR A 336 -8.62 26.99 0.92
N GLU A 337 -9.22 27.62 -0.09
CA GLU A 337 -10.65 27.54 -0.37
C GLU A 337 -11.06 26.09 -0.70
N ALA A 338 -10.31 25.41 -1.58
CA ALA A 338 -10.56 24.03 -1.97
C ALA A 338 -10.49 23.07 -0.76
N LEU A 339 -9.46 23.21 0.07
CA LEU A 339 -9.29 22.38 1.27
C LEU A 339 -10.35 22.68 2.34
N THR A 340 -10.76 23.94 2.50
CA THR A 340 -11.83 24.37 3.41
C THR A 340 -13.18 23.82 2.98
N ALA A 341 -13.52 23.90 1.69
CA ALA A 341 -14.73 23.32 1.13
C ALA A 341 -14.78 21.79 1.34
N ARG A 342 -13.65 21.11 1.12
CA ARG A 342 -13.54 19.67 1.32
C ARG A 342 -13.68 19.25 2.77
N ALA A 343 -13.03 19.97 3.68
CA ALA A 343 -13.06 19.69 5.13
C ALA A 343 -14.39 20.06 5.78
N ASN A 344 -15.23 20.85 5.10
CA ASN A 344 -16.42 21.52 5.66
C ASN A 344 -16.10 22.30 6.95
N ARG A 345 -14.89 22.84 7.03
CA ARG A 345 -14.37 23.65 8.14
C ARG A 345 -13.17 24.47 7.67
N LYS A 346 -12.86 25.57 8.33
CA LYS A 346 -11.72 26.41 8.00
C LYS A 346 -10.41 25.62 8.10
N VAL A 347 -9.62 25.65 7.02
CA VAL A 347 -8.26 25.12 6.92
C VAL A 347 -7.30 26.28 6.76
N GLU A 348 -6.18 26.22 7.45
CA GLU A 348 -5.10 27.22 7.40
C GLU A 348 -3.86 26.59 6.76
N LEU A 349 -3.30 27.25 5.76
CA LEU A 349 -1.97 26.95 5.22
C LEU A 349 -0.96 27.95 5.79
N ALA A 350 0.15 27.46 6.32
CA ALA A 350 1.18 28.33 6.89
C ALA A 350 2.59 27.85 6.51
N VAL A 351 3.45 28.82 6.16
CA VAL A 351 4.89 28.61 5.97
C VAL A 351 5.61 29.30 7.13
N PRO A 352 5.82 28.61 8.27
CA PRO A 352 6.32 29.22 9.48
C PRO A 352 7.81 29.56 9.34
N GLN A 353 8.22 30.74 9.82
CA GLN A 353 9.58 31.25 9.74
C GLN A 353 10.34 31.15 11.08
N ARG A 354 9.63 30.96 12.21
CA ARG A 354 10.22 30.94 13.55
C ARG A 354 9.37 30.15 14.55
N GLY A 355 9.99 29.76 15.66
CA GLY A 355 9.36 29.04 16.76
C GLY A 355 9.08 27.57 16.46
N GLU A 356 8.36 26.89 17.34
CA GLU A 356 8.11 25.43 17.31
C GLU A 356 7.56 24.93 15.97
N LYS A 357 6.67 25.70 15.33
CA LYS A 357 6.11 25.34 14.02
C LYS A 357 7.20 25.29 12.92
N ALA A 358 8.17 26.22 12.96
CA ALA A 358 9.27 26.23 12.02
C ALA A 358 10.24 25.05 12.28
N GLU A 359 10.51 24.71 13.53
CA GLU A 359 11.31 23.54 13.90
C GLU A 359 10.69 22.23 13.41
N LEU A 360 9.36 22.09 13.49
CA LEU A 360 8.65 20.93 12.95
C LEU A 360 8.84 20.81 11.44
N VAL A 361 8.75 21.93 10.72
CA VAL A 361 8.95 21.96 9.26
C VAL A 361 10.41 21.69 8.90
N GLU A 362 11.36 22.23 9.64
CA GLU A 362 12.79 21.97 9.43
C GLU A 362 13.13 20.50 9.64
N ASN A 363 12.61 19.89 10.71
CA ASN A 363 12.75 18.45 10.94
C ASN A 363 12.16 17.62 9.80
N ALA A 364 10.98 17.97 9.31
CA ALA A 364 10.34 17.29 8.20
C ALA A 364 11.16 17.46 6.90
N THR A 365 11.73 18.65 6.65
CA THR A 365 12.59 18.93 5.49
C THR A 365 13.89 18.12 5.54
N ARG A 366 14.49 17.99 6.71
CA ARG A 366 15.69 17.14 6.91
C ARG A 366 15.38 15.69 6.59
N ASN A 367 14.25 15.17 7.08
CA ASN A 367 13.79 13.81 6.77
C ASN A 367 13.52 13.62 5.28
N ALA A 368 12.90 14.60 4.60
CA ALA A 368 12.67 14.56 3.16
C ALA A 368 13.99 14.46 2.38
N ARG A 369 15.00 15.25 2.77
CA ARG A 369 16.36 15.21 2.19
C ARG A 369 17.02 13.86 2.36
N GLU A 370 17.04 13.33 3.58
CA GLU A 370 17.63 12.03 3.87
C GLU A 370 16.94 10.89 3.14
N SER A 371 15.60 10.94 3.05
CA SER A 371 14.81 9.95 2.31
C SER A 371 15.09 10.00 0.82
N LEU A 372 15.23 11.21 0.24
CA LEU A 372 15.59 11.36 -1.17
C LEU A 372 17.02 10.85 -1.43
N ALA A 373 17.99 11.22 -0.59
CA ALA A 373 19.37 10.76 -0.71
C ALA A 373 19.47 9.23 -0.65
N ARG A 374 18.78 8.57 0.28
CA ARG A 374 18.73 7.10 0.34
C ARG A 374 18.15 6.52 -0.95
N ARG A 375 17.04 7.05 -1.45
CA ARG A 375 16.40 6.57 -2.69
C ARG A 375 17.29 6.75 -3.91
N MET A 376 17.98 7.89 -4.02
CA MET A 376 18.94 8.16 -5.11
C MET A 376 20.13 7.20 -5.05
N ALA A 377 20.68 6.94 -3.87
CA ALA A 377 21.74 5.97 -3.68
C ALA A 377 21.30 4.53 -4.04
N GLU A 378 20.08 4.13 -3.62
CA GLU A 378 19.47 2.85 -3.99
C GLU A 378 19.28 2.74 -5.50
N SER A 379 18.75 3.78 -6.16
CA SER A 379 18.55 3.82 -7.61
C SER A 379 19.88 3.77 -8.37
N THR A 380 20.91 4.48 -7.93
CA THR A 380 22.25 4.43 -8.54
C THR A 380 22.86 3.04 -8.43
N THR A 381 22.73 2.41 -7.27
CA THR A 381 23.20 1.04 -7.04
C THR A 381 22.40 0.05 -7.91
N GLN A 382 21.09 0.21 -7.99
CA GLN A 382 20.22 -0.62 -8.82
C GLN A 382 20.60 -0.51 -10.30
N ASN A 383 20.82 0.70 -10.81
CA ASN A 383 21.25 0.90 -12.20
C ASN A 383 22.60 0.26 -12.50
N LYS A 384 23.58 0.34 -11.59
CA LYS A 384 24.86 -0.36 -11.72
C LYS A 384 24.70 -1.87 -11.79
N LEU A 385 23.79 -2.43 -10.97
CA LEU A 385 23.48 -3.86 -10.98
C LEU A 385 22.81 -4.29 -12.28
N LEU A 386 21.89 -3.47 -12.83
CA LEU A 386 21.24 -3.75 -14.11
C LEU A 386 22.22 -3.65 -15.28
N THR A 387 23.16 -2.71 -15.26
CA THR A 387 24.24 -2.62 -16.26
C THR A 387 25.14 -3.85 -16.18
N GLY A 388 25.60 -4.22 -14.99
CA GLY A 388 26.40 -5.45 -14.82
C GLY A 388 25.64 -6.72 -15.19
N LEU A 389 24.31 -6.76 -15.00
CA LEU A 389 23.47 -7.87 -15.45
C LEU A 389 23.41 -7.95 -16.97
N ALA A 390 23.29 -6.80 -17.65
CA ALA A 390 23.33 -6.74 -19.11
C ALA A 390 24.68 -7.24 -19.65
N GLU A 391 25.80 -6.81 -19.05
CA GLU A 391 27.15 -7.28 -19.40
C GLU A 391 27.32 -8.79 -19.16
N ALA A 392 26.85 -9.28 -17.99
CA ALA A 392 26.98 -10.69 -17.62
C ALA A 392 26.15 -11.63 -18.54
N PHE A 393 25.03 -11.13 -19.04
CA PHE A 393 24.09 -11.89 -19.88
C PHE A 393 24.10 -11.45 -21.35
N ASP A 394 25.06 -10.64 -21.75
CA ASP A 394 25.23 -10.17 -23.12
C ASP A 394 23.94 -9.60 -23.73
N LEU A 395 23.28 -8.72 -22.95
CA LEU A 395 22.08 -8.02 -23.41
C LEU A 395 22.46 -6.69 -24.08
N ASP A 396 21.69 -6.28 -25.08
CA ASP A 396 21.93 -5.04 -25.84
C ASP A 396 21.85 -3.78 -24.96
N ALA A 397 21.04 -3.82 -23.87
CA ALA A 397 20.87 -2.71 -22.94
C ALA A 397 20.51 -3.21 -21.53
N PRO A 398 20.72 -2.38 -20.47
CA PRO A 398 20.26 -2.69 -19.12
C PRO A 398 18.74 -2.92 -19.09
N PRO A 399 18.26 -4.09 -18.62
CA PRO A 399 16.85 -4.44 -18.68
C PRO A 399 16.02 -3.50 -17.78
N GLN A 400 14.95 -2.94 -18.33
CA GLN A 400 14.00 -2.11 -17.60
C GLN A 400 12.93 -2.96 -16.90
N ARG A 401 12.67 -4.16 -17.44
CA ARG A 401 11.73 -5.13 -16.89
C ARG A 401 12.31 -6.55 -16.90
N ILE A 402 12.49 -7.09 -15.71
CA ILE A 402 12.90 -8.47 -15.49
C ILE A 402 11.71 -9.23 -14.91
N GLU A 403 11.28 -10.31 -15.55
CA GLU A 403 10.32 -11.25 -14.99
C GLU A 403 11.04 -12.50 -14.48
N VAL A 404 10.81 -12.87 -13.23
CA VAL A 404 11.43 -14.04 -12.60
C VAL A 404 10.37 -15.06 -12.25
N TYR A 405 10.57 -16.30 -12.67
CA TYR A 405 9.62 -17.38 -12.53
C TYR A 405 10.16 -18.49 -11.64
N ASP A 406 9.33 -18.91 -10.69
CA ASP A 406 9.58 -20.05 -9.82
C ASP A 406 8.31 -20.88 -9.66
N ASN A 407 8.45 -22.20 -9.69
CA ASN A 407 7.37 -23.14 -9.44
C ASN A 407 7.53 -23.74 -8.05
N SER A 408 6.42 -23.81 -7.33
CA SER A 408 6.38 -24.44 -6.01
C SER A 408 5.27 -25.48 -5.97
N HIS A 409 5.63 -26.71 -5.57
CA HIS A 409 4.69 -27.80 -5.33
C HIS A 409 4.95 -28.44 -3.96
N ILE A 410 3.93 -29.02 -3.36
CA ILE A 410 4.06 -29.83 -2.15
C ILE A 410 3.36 -31.16 -2.41
N GLN A 411 4.14 -32.21 -2.54
CA GLN A 411 3.68 -33.61 -2.63
C GLN A 411 2.48 -33.80 -3.59
N GLY A 412 2.58 -33.28 -4.82
CA GLY A 412 1.60 -33.53 -5.87
C GLY A 412 0.25 -32.80 -5.74
N THR A 413 0.05 -31.93 -4.77
CA THR A 413 -1.21 -31.20 -4.61
C THR A 413 -1.02 -29.67 -4.60
N ASN A 414 -1.93 -28.96 -5.29
CA ASN A 414 -1.97 -27.49 -5.31
C ASN A 414 -0.70 -26.79 -5.86
N ALA A 415 -0.13 -27.27 -6.97
CA ALA A 415 0.98 -26.63 -7.64
C ALA A 415 0.67 -25.18 -8.04
N VAL A 416 1.64 -24.27 -7.84
CA VAL A 416 1.51 -22.84 -8.13
C VAL A 416 2.78 -22.34 -8.77
N GLY A 417 2.66 -21.68 -9.91
CA GLY A 417 3.72 -20.87 -10.49
C GLY A 417 3.70 -19.45 -9.94
N GLY A 418 4.84 -18.94 -9.54
CA GLY A 418 5.06 -17.56 -9.09
C GLY A 418 5.80 -16.76 -10.16
N MET A 419 5.33 -15.54 -10.43
CA MET A 419 6.02 -14.54 -11.24
C MET A 419 6.23 -13.30 -10.40
N ILE A 420 7.46 -12.84 -10.31
CA ILE A 420 7.79 -11.51 -9.79
C ILE A 420 8.31 -10.62 -10.92
N VAL A 421 8.25 -9.32 -10.69
CA VAL A 421 8.75 -8.32 -11.63
C VAL A 421 9.69 -7.38 -10.91
N ALA A 422 10.83 -7.10 -11.52
CA ALA A 422 11.83 -6.14 -11.06
C ALA A 422 12.31 -5.25 -12.22
N GLY A 423 12.88 -4.10 -11.90
CA GLY A 423 13.42 -3.16 -12.88
C GLY A 423 14.24 -2.06 -12.22
N ALA A 424 14.37 -0.91 -12.88
CA ALA A 424 15.17 0.23 -12.39
C ALA A 424 14.71 0.74 -11.01
N ASP A 425 13.39 0.69 -10.74
CA ASP A 425 12.79 1.07 -9.46
C ASP A 425 12.82 -0.08 -8.41
N GLY A 426 13.55 -1.17 -8.66
CA GLY A 426 13.59 -2.36 -7.83
C GLY A 426 12.40 -3.29 -8.04
N PHE A 427 11.85 -3.88 -6.98
CA PHE A 427 10.74 -4.84 -7.05
C PHE A 427 9.38 -4.19 -7.29
N LEU A 428 8.73 -4.52 -8.40
CA LEU A 428 7.40 -4.02 -8.79
C LEU A 428 6.27 -4.91 -8.26
N LYS A 429 6.05 -4.92 -6.95
CA LYS A 429 5.14 -5.86 -6.25
C LYS A 429 3.68 -5.83 -6.72
N SER A 430 3.20 -4.73 -7.28
CA SER A 430 1.86 -4.61 -7.86
C SER A 430 1.69 -5.47 -9.12
N GLN A 431 2.79 -5.80 -9.78
CA GLN A 431 2.83 -6.57 -11.03
C GLN A 431 3.11 -8.06 -10.81
N TYR A 432 3.33 -8.51 -9.56
CA TYR A 432 3.50 -9.92 -9.25
C TYR A 432 2.25 -10.72 -9.59
N ARG A 433 2.42 -11.93 -10.11
CA ARG A 433 1.31 -12.83 -10.48
C ARG A 433 1.50 -14.21 -9.88
N LYS A 434 0.39 -14.91 -9.70
CA LYS A 434 0.33 -16.31 -9.30
C LYS A 434 -0.51 -17.08 -10.29
N PHE A 435 -0.01 -18.21 -10.71
CA PHE A 435 -0.66 -19.10 -11.64
C PHE A 435 -0.99 -20.41 -10.94
N ASN A 436 -2.27 -20.69 -10.75
CA ASN A 436 -2.70 -22.02 -10.30
C ASN A 436 -2.52 -22.97 -11.47
N ILE A 437 -1.74 -24.01 -11.31
CA ILE A 437 -1.53 -25.05 -12.32
C ILE A 437 -2.81 -25.88 -12.43
N LYS A 438 -3.26 -26.11 -13.66
CA LYS A 438 -4.52 -26.80 -13.96
C LYS A 438 -4.27 -28.12 -14.70
N SER A 439 -3.09 -28.28 -15.33
CA SER A 439 -2.71 -29.48 -16.05
C SER A 439 -2.34 -30.63 -15.13
N GLU A 440 -2.27 -31.83 -15.67
CA GLU A 440 -1.78 -33.03 -14.96
C GLU A 440 -0.31 -32.91 -14.51
N ALA A 441 0.46 -31.98 -15.10
CA ALA A 441 1.82 -31.66 -14.68
C ALA A 441 1.90 -31.31 -13.19
N GLY A 442 0.88 -30.61 -12.65
CA GLY A 442 0.79 -30.28 -11.23
C GLY A 442 0.59 -31.50 -10.33
N ALA A 443 -0.16 -32.49 -10.79
CA ALA A 443 -0.43 -33.74 -10.06
C ALA A 443 0.80 -34.68 -10.06
N ASN A 444 1.55 -34.70 -11.16
CA ASN A 444 2.71 -35.55 -11.36
C ASN A 444 4.03 -34.91 -10.89
N SER A 445 3.99 -33.70 -10.33
CA SER A 445 5.18 -32.90 -9.94
C SER A 445 6.15 -32.69 -11.12
N ASP A 446 5.59 -32.50 -12.33
CA ASP A 446 6.34 -32.19 -13.54
C ASP A 446 6.65 -30.69 -13.61
N ASP A 447 7.84 -30.32 -13.14
CA ASP A 447 8.30 -28.92 -13.10
C ASP A 447 8.40 -28.29 -14.48
N PHE A 448 8.70 -29.09 -15.52
CA PHE A 448 8.78 -28.62 -16.92
C PHE A 448 7.39 -28.28 -17.46
N GLY A 449 6.43 -29.18 -17.31
CA GLY A 449 5.06 -28.98 -17.74
C GLY A 449 4.38 -27.82 -16.99
N MET A 450 4.67 -27.67 -15.70
CA MET A 450 4.19 -26.51 -14.91
C MET A 450 4.74 -25.19 -15.44
N MET A 451 6.04 -25.13 -15.76
CA MET A 451 6.65 -23.90 -16.28
C MET A 451 6.11 -23.57 -17.67
N LYS A 452 5.94 -24.57 -18.55
CA LYS A 452 5.28 -24.40 -19.85
C LYS A 452 3.89 -23.78 -19.69
N GLU A 453 3.03 -24.31 -18.81
CA GLU A 453 1.68 -23.77 -18.58
C GLU A 453 1.70 -22.31 -18.11
N VAL A 454 2.60 -21.96 -17.18
CA VAL A 454 2.71 -20.60 -16.65
C VAL A 454 3.07 -19.60 -17.74
N LEU A 455 4.09 -19.90 -18.54
CA LEU A 455 4.58 -19.00 -19.58
C LEU A 455 3.62 -18.92 -20.76
N THR A 456 3.03 -20.03 -21.19
CA THR A 456 1.98 -20.02 -22.21
C THR A 456 0.86 -19.06 -21.81
N ARG A 457 0.28 -19.20 -20.62
CA ARG A 457 -0.81 -18.34 -20.13
C ARG A 457 -0.38 -16.88 -19.96
N ARG A 458 0.88 -16.61 -19.61
CA ARG A 458 1.40 -15.25 -19.47
C ARG A 458 1.54 -14.58 -20.84
N PHE A 459 2.20 -15.24 -21.80
CA PHE A 459 2.51 -14.66 -23.10
C PHE A 459 1.33 -14.67 -24.07
N GLU A 460 0.45 -15.68 -24.07
CA GLU A 460 -0.81 -15.63 -24.81
C GLU A 460 -1.65 -14.42 -24.40
N ARG A 461 -1.72 -14.15 -23.09
CA ARG A 461 -2.43 -12.99 -22.59
C ARG A 461 -1.77 -11.69 -23.05
N LEU A 462 -0.45 -11.60 -22.98
CA LEU A 462 0.30 -10.42 -23.36
C LEU A 462 0.19 -10.13 -24.86
N LEU A 463 0.30 -11.14 -25.70
CA LEU A 463 0.08 -11.05 -27.15
C LEU A 463 -1.33 -10.57 -27.50
N LYS A 464 -2.34 -11.00 -26.70
CA LYS A 464 -3.72 -10.55 -26.89
C LYS A 464 -3.94 -9.10 -26.43
N GLU A 465 -3.33 -8.69 -25.32
CA GLU A 465 -3.52 -7.36 -24.72
C GLU A 465 -2.65 -6.28 -25.40
N ASP A 466 -1.47 -6.64 -25.89
CA ASP A 466 -0.50 -5.73 -26.50
C ASP A 466 0.30 -6.42 -27.63
N PRO A 467 -0.36 -6.73 -28.76
CA PRO A 467 0.28 -7.44 -29.88
C PRO A 467 1.41 -6.64 -30.54
N ASP A 468 1.34 -5.31 -30.50
CA ASP A 468 2.31 -4.40 -31.12
C ASP A 468 3.47 -4.03 -30.18
N ARG A 469 3.52 -4.59 -28.95
CA ARG A 469 4.54 -4.32 -27.93
C ARG A 469 4.74 -2.84 -27.60
N LYS A 470 3.63 -2.09 -27.47
CA LYS A 470 3.64 -0.63 -27.22
C LYS A 470 3.73 -0.27 -25.75
N THR A 471 3.50 -1.24 -24.85
CA THR A 471 3.48 -1.02 -23.41
C THR A 471 4.77 -1.51 -22.74
N ASP A 472 5.01 -1.04 -21.51
CA ASP A 472 6.09 -1.47 -20.63
C ASP A 472 5.83 -2.84 -19.95
N MET A 473 4.86 -3.59 -20.46
CA MET A 473 4.47 -4.89 -19.92
C MET A 473 5.28 -6.06 -20.48
N TRP A 474 6.03 -5.84 -21.56
CA TRP A 474 6.93 -6.82 -22.14
C TRP A 474 8.24 -6.91 -21.36
N PRO A 475 8.73 -8.10 -21.01
CA PRO A 475 10.01 -8.24 -20.31
C PRO A 475 11.18 -8.10 -21.27
N ASP A 476 12.26 -7.47 -20.78
CA ASP A 476 13.56 -7.42 -21.46
C ASP A 476 14.45 -8.61 -21.08
N LEU A 477 14.09 -9.32 -20.00
CA LEU A 477 14.80 -10.50 -19.54
C LEU A 477 13.86 -11.43 -18.75
N LEU A 478 13.92 -12.71 -19.05
CA LEU A 478 13.31 -13.77 -18.25
C LEU A 478 14.37 -14.48 -17.41
N LEU A 479 14.13 -14.59 -16.11
CA LEU A 479 14.90 -15.44 -15.22
C LEU A 479 14.04 -16.63 -14.78
N ILE A 480 14.54 -17.83 -15.01
CA ILE A 480 13.86 -19.09 -14.66
C ILE A 480 14.62 -19.73 -13.49
N ASP A 481 13.97 -19.93 -12.35
CA ASP A 481 14.57 -20.71 -11.25
C ASP A 481 14.62 -22.19 -11.64
N GLY A 482 15.71 -22.57 -12.35
CA GLY A 482 15.89 -23.89 -12.90
C GLY A 482 17.09 -24.02 -13.83
N GLY A 483 17.44 -25.26 -14.17
CA GLY A 483 18.57 -25.61 -15.03
C GLY A 483 18.18 -25.73 -16.51
N ALA A 484 19.12 -26.33 -17.29
CA ALA A 484 19.02 -26.47 -18.74
C ALA A 484 17.70 -27.09 -19.24
N GLY A 485 17.15 -28.08 -18.54
CA GLY A 485 15.89 -28.72 -18.96
C GLY A 485 14.68 -27.77 -18.87
N GLN A 486 14.60 -26.93 -17.82
CA GLN A 486 13.52 -25.93 -17.70
C GLN A 486 13.69 -24.84 -18.76
N VAL A 487 14.91 -24.37 -19.00
CA VAL A 487 15.20 -23.38 -20.04
C VAL A 487 14.80 -23.90 -21.41
N SER A 488 15.14 -25.16 -21.75
CA SER A 488 14.76 -25.78 -23.02
C SER A 488 13.24 -25.89 -23.18
N ALA A 489 12.54 -26.28 -22.11
CA ALA A 489 11.07 -26.35 -22.09
C ALA A 489 10.42 -24.99 -22.29
N VAL A 490 11.00 -23.93 -21.73
CA VAL A 490 10.55 -22.54 -21.90
C VAL A 490 10.83 -22.04 -23.31
N ALA A 491 12.04 -22.31 -23.85
CA ALA A 491 12.43 -21.90 -25.20
C ALA A 491 11.50 -22.48 -26.28
N GLU A 492 11.06 -23.72 -26.11
CA GLU A 492 10.08 -24.37 -26.99
C GLU A 492 8.75 -23.57 -27.03
N ILE A 493 8.20 -23.23 -25.88
CA ILE A 493 6.96 -22.43 -25.80
C ILE A 493 7.15 -21.01 -26.34
N MET A 494 8.28 -20.35 -26.05
CA MET A 494 8.54 -19.01 -26.57
C MET A 494 8.62 -19.01 -28.11
N SER A 495 9.20 -20.07 -28.72
CA SER A 495 9.22 -20.25 -30.17
C SER A 495 7.84 -20.56 -30.74
N GLU A 496 7.05 -21.43 -30.08
CA GLU A 496 5.66 -21.72 -30.50
C GLU A 496 4.77 -20.47 -30.51
N LEU A 497 5.02 -19.52 -29.57
CA LEU A 497 4.28 -18.27 -29.46
C LEU A 497 4.86 -17.13 -30.31
N GLY A 498 5.99 -17.32 -30.96
CA GLY A 498 6.65 -16.29 -31.78
C GLY A 498 7.24 -15.15 -30.98
N VAL A 499 7.75 -15.42 -29.77
CA VAL A 499 8.35 -14.44 -28.85
C VAL A 499 9.74 -14.89 -28.38
N GLU A 500 10.45 -15.59 -29.19
CA GLU A 500 11.80 -16.13 -28.97
C GLU A 500 12.90 -15.06 -28.89
N ASP A 501 12.60 -13.85 -29.32
CA ASP A 501 13.47 -12.68 -29.24
C ASP A 501 13.70 -12.16 -27.82
N ILE A 502 12.91 -12.62 -26.84
CA ILE A 502 13.06 -12.21 -25.44
C ILE A 502 14.17 -13.04 -24.79
N PRO A 503 15.27 -12.39 -24.32
CA PRO A 503 16.36 -13.08 -23.64
C PRO A 503 15.88 -13.86 -22.41
N MET A 504 16.39 -15.09 -22.24
CA MET A 504 16.08 -15.91 -21.07
C MET A 504 17.33 -16.58 -20.50
N VAL A 505 17.36 -16.67 -19.16
CA VAL A 505 18.45 -17.31 -18.42
C VAL A 505 17.87 -18.17 -17.30
N GLY A 506 18.25 -19.44 -17.29
CA GLY A 506 18.00 -20.33 -16.16
C GLY A 506 19.03 -20.13 -15.07
N VAL A 507 18.60 -20.17 -13.83
CA VAL A 507 19.46 -20.05 -12.64
C VAL A 507 19.36 -21.35 -11.85
N ALA A 508 20.36 -22.21 -11.98
CA ALA A 508 20.43 -23.47 -11.26
C ALA A 508 21.36 -23.36 -10.03
N LYS A 509 21.05 -24.14 -9.01
CA LYS A 509 22.00 -24.36 -7.89
C LYS A 509 23.12 -25.24 -8.39
N GLY A 510 24.37 -24.84 -8.19
CA GLY A 510 25.53 -25.64 -8.55
C GLY A 510 25.54 -27.03 -7.86
N ILE A 511 26.39 -27.92 -8.33
CA ILE A 511 26.45 -29.34 -7.93
C ILE A 511 26.50 -29.56 -6.42
N ASP A 512 27.18 -28.68 -5.68
CA ASP A 512 27.33 -28.78 -4.22
C ASP A 512 26.17 -28.14 -3.42
N ARG A 513 25.15 -27.58 -4.08
CA ARG A 513 24.01 -26.84 -3.48
C ARG A 513 24.39 -25.67 -2.55
N ASP A 514 25.63 -25.21 -2.59
CA ASP A 514 26.12 -24.08 -1.79
C ASP A 514 25.72 -22.76 -2.47
N ALA A 515 25.31 -21.78 -1.67
CA ALA A 515 25.09 -20.42 -2.13
C ALA A 515 26.40 -19.82 -2.70
N GLY A 516 26.34 -19.18 -3.85
CA GLY A 516 27.48 -18.60 -4.55
C GLY A 516 28.16 -19.51 -5.59
N LYS A 517 27.54 -20.67 -5.88
CA LYS A 517 27.95 -21.57 -6.97
C LYS A 517 26.81 -21.79 -7.96
N GLU A 518 26.02 -20.76 -8.23
CA GLU A 518 24.95 -20.82 -9.21
C GLU A 518 25.52 -20.96 -10.62
N GLU A 519 24.88 -21.84 -11.42
CA GLU A 519 25.13 -22.00 -12.84
C GLU A 519 24.01 -21.34 -13.65
N PHE A 520 24.40 -20.61 -14.68
CA PHE A 520 23.51 -19.92 -15.58
C PHE A 520 23.41 -20.68 -16.90
N HIS A 521 22.19 -20.87 -17.38
CA HIS A 521 21.87 -21.64 -18.58
C HIS A 521 21.14 -20.76 -19.59
N ARG A 522 21.67 -20.66 -20.81
CA ARG A 522 20.99 -20.06 -21.95
C ARG A 522 20.55 -21.14 -22.93
N PRO A 523 19.49 -20.90 -23.74
CA PRO A 523 19.10 -21.86 -24.78
C PRO A 523 20.23 -22.12 -25.74
N GLY A 524 20.61 -23.40 -25.93
CA GLY A 524 21.63 -23.83 -26.90
C GLY A 524 23.09 -23.51 -26.52
N GLU A 525 23.36 -22.90 -25.38
CA GLU A 525 24.70 -22.51 -24.93
C GLU A 525 25.23 -23.43 -23.82
N ARG A 526 26.54 -23.36 -23.59
CA ARG A 526 27.16 -24.03 -22.43
C ARG A 526 26.85 -23.25 -21.14
N PRO A 527 26.65 -23.96 -20.02
CA PRO A 527 26.46 -23.30 -18.72
C PRO A 527 27.70 -22.45 -18.36
N PHE A 528 27.46 -21.36 -17.70
CA PHE A 528 28.51 -20.46 -17.16
C PHE A 528 28.21 -20.07 -15.73
N ALA A 529 29.20 -19.51 -15.03
CA ALA A 529 29.06 -19.04 -13.66
C ALA A 529 29.71 -17.67 -13.51
N LEU A 530 29.18 -16.87 -12.60
CA LEU A 530 29.77 -15.60 -12.19
C LEU A 530 30.75 -15.81 -11.02
N GLN A 531 31.62 -14.84 -10.81
CA GLN A 531 32.55 -14.89 -9.68
C GLN A 531 31.78 -14.81 -8.36
N ARG A 532 32.26 -15.53 -7.32
CA ARG A 532 31.57 -15.63 -6.02
C ARG A 532 31.31 -14.28 -5.32
N ASN A 533 32.12 -13.28 -5.58
CA ASN A 533 31.99 -11.95 -4.98
C ASN A 533 31.37 -10.93 -5.91
N ASP A 534 30.78 -11.37 -7.02
CA ASP A 534 30.16 -10.49 -8.01
C ASP A 534 28.85 -9.90 -7.43
N PRO A 535 28.71 -8.56 -7.36
CA PRO A 535 27.47 -7.93 -6.93
C PRO A 535 26.24 -8.33 -7.76
N VAL A 536 26.46 -8.65 -9.06
CA VAL A 536 25.38 -9.11 -9.97
C VAL A 536 24.88 -10.49 -9.54
N LEU A 537 25.78 -11.39 -9.10
CA LEU A 537 25.40 -12.70 -8.58
C LEU A 537 24.47 -12.55 -7.35
N TYR A 538 24.83 -11.69 -6.39
CA TYR A 538 23.97 -11.42 -5.22
C TYR A 538 22.64 -10.78 -5.62
N PHE A 539 22.64 -9.95 -6.65
CA PHE A 539 21.41 -9.36 -7.17
C PHE A 539 20.48 -10.44 -7.75
N ILE A 540 21.00 -11.34 -8.56
CA ILE A 540 20.23 -12.47 -9.13
C ILE A 540 19.70 -13.39 -8.03
N GLN A 541 20.53 -13.73 -7.04
CA GLN A 541 20.10 -14.51 -5.86
C GLN A 541 18.92 -13.83 -5.16
N ARG A 542 18.99 -12.53 -4.93
CA ARG A 542 17.91 -11.74 -4.31
C ARG A 542 16.62 -11.75 -5.14
N LEU A 543 16.72 -11.70 -6.48
CA LEU A 543 15.58 -11.83 -7.38
C LEU A 543 14.95 -13.22 -7.27
N ARG A 544 15.75 -14.28 -7.29
CA ARG A 544 15.31 -15.67 -7.17
C ARG A 544 14.66 -15.93 -5.80
N ASP A 545 15.29 -15.51 -4.72
CA ASP A 545 14.76 -15.68 -3.36
C ASP A 545 13.41 -14.98 -3.18
N GLU A 546 13.21 -13.81 -3.80
CA GLU A 546 11.92 -13.11 -3.79
C GLU A 546 10.86 -13.89 -4.59
N ALA A 547 11.21 -14.47 -5.75
CA ALA A 547 10.29 -15.32 -6.54
C ALA A 547 9.89 -16.56 -5.73
N HIS A 548 10.86 -17.23 -5.13
CA HIS A 548 10.64 -18.39 -4.28
C HIS A 548 9.77 -18.07 -3.06
N ARG A 549 10.06 -16.97 -2.36
CA ARG A 549 9.24 -16.47 -1.26
C ARG A 549 7.80 -16.17 -1.69
N TRP A 550 7.62 -15.61 -2.89
CA TRP A 550 6.30 -15.29 -3.45
C TRP A 550 5.51 -16.56 -3.79
N ALA A 551 6.14 -17.54 -4.43
CA ALA A 551 5.54 -18.83 -4.78
C ALA A 551 5.11 -19.59 -3.49
N ILE A 552 5.99 -19.75 -2.50
CA ILE A 552 5.70 -20.41 -1.22
C ILE A 552 4.63 -19.67 -0.41
N GLY A 553 4.61 -18.34 -0.43
CA GLY A 553 3.61 -17.54 0.28
C GLY A 553 2.16 -17.87 -0.13
N ALA A 554 1.94 -18.38 -1.35
CA ALA A 554 0.65 -18.88 -1.79
C ALA A 554 0.22 -20.16 -1.05
N HIS A 555 1.15 -21.06 -0.81
CA HIS A 555 0.87 -22.28 -0.08
C HIS A 555 0.50 -22.03 1.39
N ARG A 556 1.14 -21.07 2.05
CA ARG A 556 0.77 -20.66 3.42
C ARG A 556 -0.65 -20.09 3.47
N ALA A 557 -1.06 -19.30 2.50
CA ALA A 557 -2.42 -18.76 2.41
C ALA A 557 -3.47 -19.86 2.08
N LYS A 558 -3.12 -20.81 1.20
CA LYS A 558 -3.98 -21.98 0.90
C LYS A 558 -4.05 -22.94 2.10
N ARG A 559 -2.93 -23.17 2.83
CA ARG A 559 -2.95 -23.94 4.09
C ARG A 559 -3.81 -23.28 5.15
N ALA A 560 -3.77 -21.96 5.31
CA ALA A 560 -4.65 -21.26 6.25
C ALA A 560 -6.12 -21.46 5.88
N LYS A 561 -6.44 -21.61 4.58
CA LYS A 561 -7.78 -22.01 4.10
C LYS A 561 -8.03 -23.52 4.27
N ALA A 562 -7.07 -24.39 4.00
CA ALA A 562 -7.21 -25.84 4.13
C ALA A 562 -7.17 -26.32 5.61
N VAL A 563 -6.47 -25.62 6.49
CA VAL A 563 -6.55 -25.79 7.96
C VAL A 563 -7.93 -25.42 8.50
N SER A 564 -8.75 -24.72 7.71
CA SER A 564 -10.17 -24.56 8.01
C SER A 564 -11.01 -25.82 7.69
N LEU A 565 -10.48 -26.77 6.92
CA LEU A 565 -11.05 -28.11 6.78
C LEU A 565 -10.58 -28.94 7.96
N THR A 566 -11.48 -29.23 8.87
CA THR A 566 -11.23 -30.05 10.06
C THR A 566 -12.02 -31.36 9.90
N PRO A 567 -11.66 -32.42 10.62
CA PRO A 567 -12.47 -33.65 10.66
C PRO A 567 -13.95 -33.43 10.97
N LEU A 568 -14.30 -32.24 11.48
CA LEU A 568 -15.69 -31.82 11.72
C LEU A 568 -16.49 -31.58 10.41
N ASP A 569 -15.80 -31.33 9.30
CA ASP A 569 -16.45 -31.11 8.00
C ASP A 569 -16.99 -32.42 7.39
N ASP A 570 -16.43 -33.57 7.82
CA ASP A 570 -16.84 -34.89 7.36
C ASP A 570 -18.07 -35.43 8.15
N ILE A 571 -18.49 -34.73 9.22
CA ILE A 571 -19.60 -35.20 10.07
C ILE A 571 -20.93 -34.72 9.48
N PRO A 572 -21.85 -35.62 9.13
CA PRO A 572 -23.17 -35.26 8.60
C PRO A 572 -23.92 -34.30 9.55
N GLY A 573 -24.42 -33.19 8.98
CA GLY A 573 -25.18 -32.19 9.74
C GLY A 573 -24.35 -31.11 10.41
N ILE A 574 -22.99 -31.15 10.36
CA ILE A 574 -22.13 -30.08 10.83
C ILE A 574 -21.81 -29.14 9.67
N GLY A 575 -22.62 -28.09 9.53
CA GLY A 575 -22.32 -26.96 8.63
C GLY A 575 -21.40 -25.93 9.26
N ALA A 576 -21.02 -24.91 8.48
CA ALA A 576 -20.05 -23.87 8.88
C ALA A 576 -20.38 -23.20 10.23
N THR A 577 -21.65 -23.01 10.55
CA THR A 577 -22.11 -22.37 11.80
C THR A 577 -21.84 -23.26 13.01
N ARG A 578 -22.26 -24.53 12.97
CA ARG A 578 -22.02 -25.49 14.08
C ARG A 578 -20.54 -25.80 14.27
N LYS A 579 -19.79 -25.98 13.19
CA LYS A 579 -18.33 -26.12 13.22
C LYS A 579 -17.67 -24.94 13.93
N ARG A 580 -18.08 -23.71 13.60
CA ARG A 580 -17.55 -22.50 14.23
C ARG A 580 -17.88 -22.47 15.72
N ALA A 581 -19.10 -22.78 16.13
CA ALA A 581 -19.51 -22.84 17.52
C ALA A 581 -18.68 -23.86 18.31
N LEU A 582 -18.50 -25.09 17.78
CA LEU A 582 -17.68 -26.13 18.38
C LEU A 582 -16.21 -25.71 18.53
N LEU A 583 -15.61 -25.15 17.46
CA LEU A 583 -14.21 -24.70 17.52
C LEU A 583 -14.01 -23.48 18.44
N GLN A 584 -15.02 -22.62 18.57
CA GLN A 584 -14.96 -21.48 19.50
C GLN A 584 -15.09 -21.94 20.96
N HIS A 585 -15.91 -22.94 21.22
CA HIS A 585 -16.09 -23.48 22.57
C HIS A 585 -14.87 -24.29 23.01
N PHE A 586 -14.43 -25.26 22.21
CA PHE A 586 -13.37 -26.19 22.56
C PHE A 586 -11.96 -25.74 22.16
N GLY A 587 -11.84 -24.75 21.27
CA GLY A 587 -10.56 -24.17 20.82
C GLY A 587 -9.88 -24.95 19.68
N SER A 588 -10.17 -26.25 19.49
CA SER A 588 -9.59 -27.07 18.42
C SER A 588 -10.46 -28.29 18.11
N ALA A 589 -10.40 -28.81 16.86
CA ALA A 589 -11.06 -30.05 16.48
C ALA A 589 -10.60 -31.25 17.32
N LYS A 590 -9.33 -31.27 17.78
CA LYS A 590 -8.81 -32.33 18.67
C LYS A 590 -9.43 -32.27 20.06
N ALA A 591 -9.77 -31.10 20.55
CA ALA A 591 -10.49 -30.92 21.80
C ALA A 591 -11.97 -31.34 21.66
N VAL A 592 -12.61 -31.06 20.53
CA VAL A 592 -13.96 -31.54 20.20
C VAL A 592 -13.99 -33.06 20.15
N ALA A 593 -12.99 -33.70 19.54
CA ALA A 593 -12.89 -35.17 19.47
C ALA A 593 -12.76 -35.87 20.83
N ARG A 594 -12.32 -35.15 21.87
CA ARG A 594 -12.14 -35.68 23.24
C ARG A 594 -13.28 -35.29 24.19
N ALA A 595 -14.20 -34.46 23.73
CA ALA A 595 -15.30 -33.96 24.55
C ALA A 595 -16.39 -35.01 24.70
N GLY A 596 -16.96 -35.11 25.92
CA GLY A 596 -18.11 -35.94 26.18
C GLY A 596 -19.41 -35.43 25.52
N VAL A 597 -20.40 -36.29 25.40
CA VAL A 597 -21.70 -35.94 24.81
C VAL A 597 -22.34 -34.76 25.55
N GLU A 598 -22.23 -34.70 26.88
CA GLU A 598 -22.78 -33.61 27.69
C GLU A 598 -22.06 -32.27 27.42
N ASP A 599 -20.72 -32.30 27.29
CA ASP A 599 -19.94 -31.11 26.97
C ASP A 599 -20.25 -30.59 25.56
N LEU A 600 -20.48 -31.49 24.60
CA LEU A 600 -20.87 -31.15 23.24
C LEU A 600 -22.26 -30.49 23.16
N GLN A 601 -23.21 -30.94 24.03
CA GLN A 601 -24.55 -30.33 24.13
C GLN A 601 -24.53 -28.94 24.75
N ALA A 602 -23.52 -28.57 25.51
CA ALA A 602 -23.37 -27.23 26.05
C ALA A 602 -23.06 -26.18 24.98
N VAL A 603 -22.79 -26.60 23.73
CA VAL A 603 -22.52 -25.71 22.60
C VAL A 603 -23.81 -25.32 21.92
N ASP A 604 -24.05 -24.03 21.76
CA ASP A 604 -25.24 -23.51 21.10
C ASP A 604 -25.41 -24.07 19.68
N GLY A 605 -26.63 -24.51 19.37
CA GLY A 605 -26.97 -25.13 18.08
C GLY A 605 -26.58 -26.61 17.93
N ILE A 606 -26.08 -27.27 18.99
CA ILE A 606 -25.79 -28.70 19.03
C ILE A 606 -26.86 -29.43 19.86
N SER A 607 -27.72 -30.16 19.21
CA SER A 607 -28.71 -31.00 19.87
C SER A 607 -28.09 -32.28 20.42
N GLN A 608 -28.77 -32.97 21.34
CA GLN A 608 -28.34 -34.27 21.90
C GLN A 608 -28.04 -35.32 20.81
N ALA A 609 -28.91 -35.39 19.77
CA ALA A 609 -28.69 -36.29 18.65
C ALA A 609 -27.41 -35.93 17.86
N MET A 610 -27.13 -34.63 17.66
CA MET A 610 -25.93 -34.16 16.99
C MET A 610 -24.67 -34.42 17.85
N ALA A 611 -24.73 -34.16 19.15
CA ALA A 611 -23.62 -34.42 20.07
C ALA A 611 -23.22 -35.91 20.06
N LYS A 612 -24.21 -36.80 20.01
CA LYS A 612 -24.01 -38.24 19.86
C LYS A 612 -23.37 -38.59 18.52
N THR A 613 -23.84 -38.03 17.42
CA THR A 613 -23.24 -38.21 16.08
C THR A 613 -21.77 -37.76 16.03
N ILE A 614 -21.44 -36.65 16.69
CA ILE A 614 -20.04 -36.17 16.78
C ILE A 614 -19.18 -37.15 17.58
N ALA A 615 -19.65 -37.57 18.75
CA ALA A 615 -18.93 -38.52 19.62
C ALA A 615 -18.72 -39.88 18.91
N ASP A 616 -19.76 -40.41 18.28
CA ASP A 616 -19.71 -41.69 17.55
C ASP A 616 -18.74 -41.63 16.35
N TYR A 617 -18.72 -40.50 15.62
CA TYR A 617 -17.79 -40.28 14.51
C TYR A 617 -16.32 -40.35 14.96
N PHE A 618 -15.98 -39.66 16.04
CA PHE A 618 -14.60 -39.69 16.55
C PHE A 618 -14.22 -41.00 17.25
N SER A 619 -15.19 -41.67 17.88
CA SER A 619 -14.97 -42.99 18.46
C SER A 619 -14.75 -44.07 17.40
N ALA A 620 -15.35 -43.94 16.22
CA ALA A 620 -15.16 -44.87 15.10
C ALA A 620 -13.84 -44.68 14.34
N LYS A 621 -13.18 -43.52 14.49
CA LYS A 621 -11.91 -43.18 13.85
C LYS A 621 -10.69 -43.20 14.77
N GLY A 622 -10.87 -43.42 16.05
CA GLY A 622 -9.81 -43.61 17.07
C GLY A 622 -9.59 -45.05 17.38
#